data_665d3a55dd0d0704ad6d24a28511c999
#
_entry.id   665d3a55dd0d0704ad6d24a28511c999
#
_cell.length_a   1.000
_cell.length_b   1.000
_cell.length_c   1.000
_cell.angle_alpha   90.00
_cell.angle_beta   90.00
_cell.angle_gamma   90.00
#
_symmetry.space_group_name_H-M   'P 1'
#
loop_
_entity.id
_entity.type
_entity.pdbx_description
1 polymer ?
#
loop_
_entity_poly.entity_id
_entity_poly.type
_entity_poly.pdbx_seq_one_letter_code
_entity_poly.pdbx_strand_id
1 'polypeptide(L)'
;HPPGDIEMSFNTENKMLEVTIPHNSADNSDHFINNVKVYLNDNLHIEQNFIMQTDNEVQYLHYMIPGAKSGDTIRLNAECNKFGSREIELTVE
;
A
#
# COMPACT_ATOMS: atom_id res chain seq x y z
N HIS A 1 9.22 -7.51 11.76
CA HIS A 1 7.80 -7.44 12.16
C HIS A 1 6.93 -7.02 10.99
N PRO A 2 5.64 -7.39 10.96
CA PRO A 2 4.75 -6.97 9.90
C PRO A 2 4.46 -5.47 9.96
N PRO A 3 3.93 -4.88 8.87
CA PRO A 3 3.44 -3.51 8.90
C PRO A 3 2.36 -3.29 9.96
N GLY A 4 2.25 -2.07 10.45
CA GLY A 4 1.15 -1.66 11.32
C GLY A 4 -0.16 -1.45 10.56
N ASP A 5 -1.13 -0.80 11.18
CA ASP A 5 -2.45 -0.58 10.57
C ASP A 5 -2.34 0.38 9.38
N ILE A 6 -2.58 -0.17 8.20
CA ILE A 6 -2.50 0.58 6.94
C ILE A 6 -3.73 1.47 6.80
N GLU A 7 -3.51 2.71 6.36
CA GLU A 7 -4.59 3.63 6.03
C GLU A 7 -4.61 3.87 4.53
N MET A 8 -5.80 3.77 3.93
CA MET A 8 -6.01 4.05 2.51
C MET A 8 -7.19 4.99 2.32
N SER A 9 -7.08 5.88 1.35
CA SER A 9 -8.19 6.67 0.86
C SER A 9 -8.13 6.76 -0.65
N PHE A 10 -9.30 6.77 -1.29
CA PHE A 10 -9.41 6.87 -2.74
C PHE A 10 -10.29 8.05 -3.12
N ASN A 11 -9.77 8.93 -3.97
CA ASN A 11 -10.50 10.08 -4.48
C ASN A 11 -11.06 9.74 -5.86
N THR A 12 -12.39 9.69 -5.99
CA THR A 12 -13.06 9.30 -7.22
C THR A 12 -12.95 10.34 -8.33
N GLU A 13 -12.67 11.59 -7.99
CA GLU A 13 -12.54 12.65 -9.00
C GLU A 13 -11.19 12.57 -9.73
N ASN A 14 -10.09 12.45 -8.99
CA ASN A 14 -8.75 12.39 -9.60
C ASN A 14 -8.21 10.96 -9.73
N LYS A 15 -8.97 9.96 -9.23
CA LYS A 15 -8.59 8.53 -9.30
C LYS A 15 -7.31 8.22 -8.53
N MET A 16 -7.00 8.98 -7.50
CA MET A 16 -5.78 8.81 -6.72
C MET A 16 -6.03 8.01 -5.45
N LEU A 17 -5.26 6.93 -5.28
CA LEU A 17 -5.19 6.16 -4.05
C LEU A 17 -4.02 6.69 -3.21
N GLU A 18 -4.29 7.11 -1.98
CA GLU A 18 -3.27 7.51 -1.03
C GLU A 18 -3.17 6.46 0.06
N VAL A 19 -1.95 6.03 0.36
CA VAL A 19 -1.69 4.94 1.30
C VAL A 19 -0.62 5.35 2.30
N THR A 20 -0.88 5.08 3.58
CA THR A 20 0.10 5.22 4.64
C THR A 20 0.28 3.87 5.30
N ILE A 21 1.50 3.36 5.29
CA ILE A 21 1.86 2.06 5.86
C ILE A 21 2.79 2.30 7.05
N PRO A 22 2.29 2.27 8.30
CA PRO A 22 3.16 2.38 9.47
C PRO A 22 4.08 1.17 9.58
N HIS A 23 5.37 1.43 9.72
CA HIS A 23 6.36 0.37 9.85
C HIS A 23 7.65 0.94 10.44
N ASN A 24 7.78 0.84 11.75
CA ASN A 24 8.96 1.36 12.46
C ASN A 24 10.21 0.57 12.10
N SER A 25 11.27 1.27 11.81
CA SER A 25 12.55 0.69 11.45
C SER A 25 13.68 1.55 12.02
N ALA A 26 14.70 0.90 12.55
CA ALA A 26 15.91 1.62 13.00
C ALA A 26 16.75 2.09 11.80
N ASP A 27 16.65 1.39 10.67
CA ASP A 27 17.35 1.71 9.43
C ASP A 27 16.43 1.37 8.25
N ASN A 28 15.85 2.41 7.63
CA ASN A 28 14.88 2.25 6.58
C ASN A 28 15.45 1.76 5.24
N SER A 29 16.76 1.55 5.16
CA SER A 29 17.41 0.93 4.00
C SER A 29 17.81 -0.53 4.25
N ASP A 30 17.66 -1.01 5.48
CA ASP A 30 17.94 -2.40 5.85
C ASP A 30 16.65 -3.16 6.21
N HIS A 31 15.73 -2.48 6.89
CA HIS A 31 14.45 -3.04 7.34
C HIS A 31 13.34 -2.13 6.81
N PHE A 32 12.57 -2.60 5.84
CA PHE A 32 11.65 -1.75 5.09
C PHE A 32 10.51 -2.55 4.47
N ILE A 33 9.46 -1.84 4.06
CA ILE A 33 8.41 -2.41 3.22
C ILE A 33 9.01 -2.60 1.83
N ASN A 34 9.17 -3.85 1.39
CA ASN A 34 9.89 -4.16 0.16
C ASN A 34 9.00 -4.46 -1.03
N ASN A 35 7.73 -4.77 -0.79
CA ASN A 35 6.79 -5.11 -1.87
C ASN A 35 5.39 -4.66 -1.51
N VAL A 36 4.73 -4.03 -2.46
CA VAL A 36 3.32 -3.64 -2.34
C VAL A 36 2.58 -4.10 -3.59
N LYS A 37 1.45 -4.78 -3.37
CA LYS A 37 0.55 -5.20 -4.44
C LYS A 37 -0.80 -4.53 -4.25
N VAL A 38 -1.36 -4.01 -5.33
CA VAL A 38 -2.69 -3.40 -5.34
C VAL A 38 -3.56 -4.16 -6.33
N TYR A 39 -4.72 -4.62 -5.84
CA TYR A 39 -5.68 -5.37 -6.64
C TYR A 39 -6.94 -4.55 -6.83
N LEU A 40 -7.44 -4.53 -8.05
CA LEU A 40 -8.75 -3.95 -8.37
C LEU A 40 -9.69 -5.10 -8.71
N ASN A 41 -10.72 -5.31 -7.88
CA ASN A 41 -11.68 -6.42 -8.03
C ASN A 41 -10.96 -7.77 -8.22
N ASP A 42 -9.97 -8.05 -7.34
CA ASP A 42 -9.16 -9.26 -7.33
C ASP A 42 -8.20 -9.42 -8.51
N ASN A 43 -8.10 -8.44 -9.38
CA ASN A 43 -7.09 -8.43 -10.43
C ASN A 43 -5.86 -7.65 -9.98
N LEU A 44 -4.70 -8.25 -10.06
CA LEU A 44 -3.46 -7.53 -9.74
C LEU A 44 -3.28 -6.39 -10.74
N HIS A 45 -3.27 -5.17 -10.22
CA HIS A 45 -3.20 -3.96 -11.03
C HIS A 45 -1.83 -3.32 -10.95
N ILE A 46 -1.25 -3.23 -9.73
CA ILE A 46 0.04 -2.61 -9.49
C ILE A 46 0.83 -3.53 -8.58
N GLU A 47 2.09 -3.75 -8.92
CA GLU A 47 3.05 -4.36 -8.02
C GLU A 47 4.30 -3.48 -8.04
N GLN A 48 4.76 -3.08 -6.86
CA GLN A 48 5.94 -2.24 -6.74
C GLN A 48 6.91 -2.81 -5.73
N ASN A 49 8.18 -2.88 -6.11
CA ASN A 49 9.27 -3.27 -5.23
C ASN A 49 10.04 -2.03 -4.78
N PHE A 50 10.50 -2.06 -3.54
CA PHE A 50 11.24 -0.96 -2.93
C PHE A 50 12.59 -1.47 -2.42
N ILE A 51 13.56 -0.57 -2.37
CA ILE A 51 14.88 -0.84 -1.78
C ILE A 51 15.07 -0.10 -0.47
N MET A 52 14.12 0.76 -0.12
CA MET A 52 14.09 1.45 1.17
C MET A 52 12.69 2.01 1.40
N GLN A 53 12.41 2.39 2.63
CA GLN A 53 11.16 2.98 3.06
C GLN A 53 11.24 4.51 2.99
N THR A 54 10.11 5.19 2.98
CA THR A 54 10.05 6.66 2.94
C THR A 54 10.86 7.28 4.08
N ASP A 55 10.68 6.76 5.29
CA ASP A 55 11.47 7.14 6.47
C ASP A 55 11.49 5.99 7.47
N ASN A 56 12.00 6.21 8.68
CA ASN A 56 12.10 5.15 9.69
C ASN A 56 10.77 4.79 10.37
N GLU A 57 9.68 5.46 10.00
CA GLU A 57 8.37 5.24 10.65
C GLU A 57 7.29 4.75 9.70
N VAL A 58 7.34 5.15 8.41
CA VAL A 58 6.28 4.86 7.46
C VAL A 58 6.80 4.64 6.05
N GLN A 59 5.96 3.99 5.24
CA GLN A 59 6.01 4.03 3.79
C GLN A 59 4.77 4.75 3.28
N TYR A 60 4.96 5.83 2.53
CA TYR A 60 3.87 6.55 1.84
C TYR A 60 3.81 6.12 0.38
N LEU A 61 2.59 5.98 -0.15
CA LEU A 61 2.35 5.62 -1.54
C LEU A 61 1.21 6.45 -2.12
N HIS A 62 1.36 6.83 -3.39
CA HIS A 62 0.30 7.45 -4.17
C HIS A 62 0.21 6.71 -5.50
N TYR A 63 -0.96 6.17 -5.81
CA TYR A 63 -1.19 5.44 -7.07
C TYR A 63 -2.41 5.98 -7.77
N MET A 64 -2.30 6.18 -9.08
CA MET A 64 -3.46 6.47 -9.91
C MET A 64 -4.09 5.16 -10.36
N ILE A 65 -5.41 5.01 -10.16
CA ILE A 65 -6.15 3.83 -10.58
C ILE A 65 -7.32 4.29 -11.46
N PRO A 66 -7.07 4.59 -12.75
CA PRO A 66 -8.06 5.24 -13.60
C PRO A 66 -9.32 4.40 -13.85
N GLY A 67 -9.20 3.07 -13.76
CA GLY A 67 -10.36 2.19 -13.97
C GLY A 67 -11.26 2.00 -12.77
N ALA A 68 -10.90 2.53 -11.60
CA ALA A 68 -11.70 2.34 -10.39
C ALA A 68 -12.97 3.20 -10.43
N LYS A 69 -14.10 2.59 -10.11
CA LYS A 69 -15.41 3.26 -10.10
C LYS A 69 -16.21 2.81 -8.87
N SER A 70 -17.31 3.51 -8.62
CA SER A 70 -18.20 3.21 -7.50
C SER A 70 -18.56 1.72 -7.44
N GLY A 71 -18.43 1.14 -6.25
CA GLY A 71 -18.72 -0.27 -6.00
C GLY A 71 -17.51 -1.19 -6.19
N ASP A 72 -16.43 -0.73 -6.81
CA ASP A 72 -15.21 -1.54 -6.95
C ASP A 72 -14.51 -1.71 -5.61
N THR A 73 -13.78 -2.81 -5.46
CA THR A 73 -12.95 -3.09 -4.28
C THR A 73 -11.48 -2.89 -4.63
N ILE A 74 -10.78 -2.11 -3.82
CA ILE A 74 -9.33 -1.95 -3.90
C ILE A 74 -8.73 -2.66 -2.70
N ARG A 75 -7.85 -3.62 -2.95
CA ARG A 75 -7.17 -4.39 -1.92
C ARG A 75 -5.67 -4.18 -2.05
N LEU A 76 -5.01 -3.92 -0.93
CA LEU A 76 -3.57 -3.68 -0.90
C LEU A 76 -2.90 -4.66 0.06
N ASN A 77 -1.81 -5.25 -0.38
CA ASN A 77 -0.95 -6.10 0.44
C ASN A 77 0.43 -5.46 0.52
N ALA A 78 0.93 -5.27 1.74
CA ALA A 78 2.26 -4.73 1.98
C ALA A 78 3.11 -5.75 2.74
N GLU A 79 4.34 -5.95 2.30
CA GLU A 79 5.25 -6.97 2.84
C GLU A 79 6.53 -6.32 3.37
N CYS A 80 6.92 -6.73 4.58
CA CYS A 80 8.20 -6.37 5.18
C CYS A 80 9.29 -7.29 4.65
N ASN A 81 10.48 -6.75 4.35
CA ASN A 81 11.58 -7.54 3.82
C ASN A 81 12.19 -8.53 4.83
N LYS A 82 11.91 -8.36 6.11
CA LYS A 82 12.41 -9.25 7.16
C LYS A 82 11.36 -10.30 7.53
N PHE A 83 10.13 -9.87 7.84
CA PHE A 83 9.08 -10.78 8.29
C PHE A 83 7.71 -10.12 8.24
N GLY A 84 6.75 -10.83 7.65
CA GLY A 84 5.34 -10.50 7.78
C GLY A 84 4.80 -9.56 6.70
N SER A 85 3.49 -9.59 6.62
CA SER A 85 2.74 -8.74 5.69
C SER A 85 1.43 -8.33 6.33
N ARG A 86 0.78 -7.32 5.73
CA ARG A 86 -0.56 -6.89 6.13
C ARG A 86 -1.34 -6.50 4.89
N GLU A 87 -2.62 -6.77 4.95
CA GLU A 87 -3.53 -6.53 3.85
C GLU A 87 -4.75 -5.75 4.33
N ILE A 88 -5.21 -4.79 3.54
CA ILE A 88 -6.48 -4.11 3.78
C ILE A 88 -7.22 -3.91 2.47
N GLU A 89 -8.52 -3.61 2.57
CA GLU A 89 -9.31 -3.28 1.39
C GLU A 89 -10.27 -2.13 1.70
N LEU A 90 -10.68 -1.44 0.63
CA LEU A 90 -11.74 -0.46 0.68
C LEU A 90 -12.69 -0.67 -0.49
N THR A 91 -13.93 -0.22 -0.34
CA THR A 91 -14.91 -0.17 -1.41
C THR A 91 -14.99 1.26 -1.90
N VAL A 92 -14.88 1.45 -3.21
CA VAL A 92 -14.96 2.77 -3.85
C VAL A 92 -16.40 3.28 -3.75
N GLU A 93 -16.55 4.50 -3.24
CA GLU A 93 -17.85 5.14 -3.05
C GLU A 93 -18.39 5.84 -4.30
#